data_e250d8092fff4958a04932444489cde3
#
_entry.id   e250d8092fff4958a04932444489cde3
#
_cell.length_a   1.000
_cell.length_b   1.000
_cell.length_c   1.000
_cell.angle_alpha   90.00
_cell.angle_beta   90.00
_cell.angle_gamma   90.00
#
_symmetry.space_group_name_H-M   'P 1'
#
loop_
_entity.id
_entity.type
_entity.pdbx_description
1 polymer ?
#
loop_
_entity_poly.entity_id
_entity_poly.type
_entity_poly.pdbx_seq_one_letter_code
_entity_poly.pdbx_strand_id
1 'polypeptide(L)'
;MNPSNLHVFVASEKYESDLLEEIKYRGNLEIVKKENGIVWAKGLKQVLWWPQWQLWNIQTQSIESISQASKILKSHGKYWINLDYKLHRRSSLIQEGLIKVKIPQVKRGHKSDLIECGAWFLEDANQISFTDDISIPFKNGIPAVPEDKSAPSRAFQKLDEVFARIGRFPSKDEKVMDLGSHPGGWTWVLSHLAKSVVSVDTVALDEKAGMQKNVEFIKKDAFKLSPTEIGKLDWFFSDIICEPERLYSLVNEWRDLGLVKNFICTIKFKGTVDFDVLKKFQAIPNSEIFHLNANKHELTWICLDKN
;
A
#
# COMPACT_ATOMS: atom_id res chain seq x y z
N MET A 1 7.59 -1.89 31.19
CA MET A 1 7.67 -0.48 30.73
C MET A 1 6.31 -0.13 30.14
N ASN A 2 5.73 1.03 30.48
CA ASN A 2 4.53 1.49 29.78
C ASN A 2 4.88 1.65 28.30
N PRO A 3 4.05 1.16 27.36
CA PRO A 3 4.31 1.34 25.95
C PRO A 3 4.43 2.83 25.65
N SER A 4 5.47 3.21 24.90
CA SER A 4 5.58 4.57 24.39
C SER A 4 4.34 4.86 23.53
N ASN A 5 3.69 5.98 23.75
CA ASN A 5 2.60 6.43 22.87
C ASN A 5 3.11 7.34 21.74
N LEU A 6 4.41 7.33 21.48
CA LEU A 6 5.03 8.02 20.34
C LEU A 6 5.01 7.10 19.10
N HIS A 7 4.57 7.64 18.00
CA HIS A 7 4.50 6.95 16.71
C HIS A 7 5.19 7.77 15.63
N VAL A 8 5.70 7.11 14.61
CA VAL A 8 6.31 7.73 13.43
C VAL A 8 5.59 7.27 12.17
N PHE A 9 5.17 8.21 11.38
CA PHE A 9 4.48 8.00 10.12
C PHE A 9 5.33 8.54 8.98
N VAL A 10 5.62 7.70 7.99
CA VAL A 10 6.44 8.04 6.83
C VAL A 10 5.55 8.10 5.60
N ALA A 11 5.43 9.28 5.01
CA ALA A 11 4.75 9.51 3.75
C ALA A 11 5.73 10.07 2.70
N SER A 12 5.36 10.07 1.43
CA SER A 12 6.07 10.89 0.46
C SER A 12 5.95 12.37 0.83
N GLU A 13 7.02 13.14 0.76
CA GLU A 13 7.02 14.59 1.05
C GLU A 13 5.89 15.33 0.31
N LYS A 14 5.59 14.88 -0.90
CA LYS A 14 4.52 15.44 -1.73
C LYS A 14 3.13 15.34 -1.08
N TYR A 15 2.91 14.36 -0.22
CA TYR A 15 1.63 14.07 0.43
C TYR A 15 1.70 14.24 1.95
N GLU A 16 2.72 14.96 2.46
CA GLU A 16 2.83 15.30 3.88
C GLU A 16 1.60 16.11 4.34
N SER A 17 1.13 17.06 3.52
CA SER A 17 -0.06 17.84 3.84
C SER A 17 -1.31 16.99 4.03
N ASP A 18 -1.51 16.01 3.16
CA ASP A 18 -2.68 15.11 3.25
C ASP A 18 -2.62 14.23 4.52
N LEU A 19 -1.41 13.78 4.89
CA LEU A 19 -1.18 13.07 6.16
C LEU A 19 -1.51 13.96 7.37
N LEU A 20 -1.07 15.24 7.36
CA LEU A 20 -1.36 16.16 8.45
C LEU A 20 -2.86 16.46 8.56
N GLU A 21 -3.55 16.62 7.44
CA GLU A 21 -5.01 16.78 7.41
C GLU A 21 -5.73 15.52 7.92
N GLU A 22 -5.28 14.31 7.57
CA GLU A 22 -5.82 13.06 8.13
C GLU A 22 -5.65 13.00 9.64
N ILE A 23 -4.46 13.32 10.17
CA ILE A 23 -4.21 13.35 11.63
C ILE A 23 -5.15 14.33 12.32
N LYS A 24 -5.30 15.53 11.77
CA LYS A 24 -6.23 16.55 12.28
C LYS A 24 -7.68 16.08 12.23
N TYR A 25 -8.10 15.49 11.13
CA TYR A 25 -9.45 14.96 10.94
C TYR A 25 -9.80 13.85 11.94
N ARG A 26 -8.86 12.96 12.24
CA ARG A 26 -9.07 11.87 13.21
C ARG A 26 -9.03 12.34 14.66
N GLY A 27 -8.29 13.39 14.97
CA GLY A 27 -8.29 14.07 16.28
C GLY A 27 -7.66 13.30 17.45
N ASN A 28 -7.06 12.12 17.22
CA ASN A 28 -6.57 11.23 18.29
C ASN A 28 -5.04 11.24 18.43
N LEU A 29 -4.34 12.06 17.64
CA LEU A 29 -2.89 12.17 17.61
C LEU A 29 -2.48 13.64 17.73
N GLU A 30 -1.51 13.91 18.59
CA GLU A 30 -0.83 15.20 18.72
C GLU A 30 0.48 15.18 17.96
N ILE A 31 0.65 16.06 16.97
CA ILE A 31 1.88 16.17 16.20
C ILE A 31 2.97 16.79 17.07
N VAL A 32 4.06 16.06 17.28
CA VAL A 32 5.24 16.50 18.06
C VAL A 32 6.28 17.13 17.15
N LYS A 33 6.48 16.57 15.97
CA LYS A 33 7.51 16.98 15.01
C LYS A 33 7.12 16.52 13.60
N LYS A 34 7.57 17.25 12.60
CA LYS A 34 7.52 16.84 11.19
C LYS A 34 8.76 17.28 10.45
N GLU A 35 9.25 16.46 9.54
CA GLU A 35 10.45 16.74 8.74
C GLU A 35 10.49 15.81 7.52
N ASN A 36 10.52 16.36 6.31
CA ASN A 36 10.72 15.63 5.05
C ASN A 36 9.79 14.41 4.85
N GLY A 37 8.48 14.60 5.03
CA GLY A 37 7.48 13.54 4.89
C GLY A 37 7.40 12.60 6.11
N ILE A 38 8.21 12.80 7.14
CA ILE A 38 8.17 12.03 8.38
C ILE A 38 7.46 12.84 9.46
N VAL A 39 6.45 12.25 10.08
CA VAL A 39 5.63 12.88 11.13
C VAL A 39 5.71 12.06 12.41
N TRP A 40 6.15 12.69 13.49
CA TRP A 40 6.11 12.13 14.86
C TRP A 40 4.85 12.61 15.55
N ALA A 41 4.05 11.69 16.07
CA ALA A 41 2.84 12.04 16.79
C ALA A 41 2.64 11.17 18.02
N LYS A 42 2.07 11.76 19.07
CA LYS A 42 1.70 11.09 20.31
C LYS A 42 0.19 10.82 20.35
N GLY A 43 -0.18 9.67 20.89
CA GLY A 43 -1.58 9.31 21.09
C GLY A 43 -1.83 7.81 21.10
N LEU A 44 -3.06 7.40 20.84
CA LEU A 44 -3.40 6.00 20.73
C LEU A 44 -2.94 5.45 19.38
N LYS A 45 -2.44 4.21 19.39
CA LYS A 45 -2.07 3.50 18.16
C LYS A 45 -3.28 3.43 17.22
N GLN A 46 -3.10 3.89 16.01
CA GLN A 46 -4.07 3.78 14.93
C GLN A 46 -3.38 3.62 13.58
N VAL A 47 -4.09 3.03 12.63
CA VAL A 47 -3.64 2.91 11.23
C VAL A 47 -4.15 4.13 10.47
N LEU A 48 -3.24 4.86 9.85
CA LEU A 48 -3.53 5.98 8.96
C LEU A 48 -3.51 5.53 7.49
N TRP A 49 -4.14 6.31 6.61
CA TRP A 49 -4.28 5.97 5.19
C TRP A 49 -3.10 6.45 4.34
N TRP A 50 -2.60 7.68 4.61
CA TRP A 50 -1.57 8.33 3.81
C TRP A 50 -0.14 7.86 4.04
N PRO A 51 0.28 7.38 5.22
CA PRO A 51 1.64 6.89 5.38
C PRO A 51 1.89 5.61 4.57
N GLN A 52 3.03 5.56 3.91
CA GLN A 52 3.56 4.36 3.28
C GLN A 52 4.13 3.39 4.32
N TRP A 53 4.68 3.94 5.40
CA TRP A 53 5.20 3.18 6.53
C TRP A 53 4.74 3.77 7.85
N GLN A 54 4.35 2.91 8.78
CA GLN A 54 3.88 3.30 10.11
C GLN A 54 4.65 2.52 11.14
N LEU A 55 5.23 3.22 12.08
CA LEU A 55 6.07 2.72 13.15
C LEU A 55 5.40 3.16 14.47
N TRP A 56 4.95 2.20 15.26
CA TRP A 56 4.22 2.49 16.48
C TRP A 56 5.08 2.23 17.71
N ASN A 57 4.75 2.85 18.84
CA ASN A 57 5.37 2.60 20.14
C ASN A 57 6.89 2.77 20.13
N ILE A 58 7.38 3.87 19.56
CA ILE A 58 8.81 4.18 19.43
C ILE A 58 9.48 4.22 20.79
N GLN A 59 10.55 3.48 20.96
CA GLN A 59 11.49 3.53 22.09
C GLN A 59 12.71 4.33 21.67
N THR A 60 13.24 5.17 22.58
CA THR A 60 14.45 5.94 22.34
C THR A 60 15.46 5.66 23.45
N GLN A 61 16.72 5.43 23.09
CA GLN A 61 17.81 5.20 24.02
C GLN A 61 19.04 6.00 23.63
N SER A 62 19.80 6.44 24.65
CA SER A 62 21.10 7.10 24.46
C SER A 62 22.15 6.08 24.05
N ILE A 63 23.03 6.50 23.14
CA ILE A 63 24.14 5.69 22.63
C ILE A 63 25.45 6.52 22.63
N GLU A 64 26.54 5.89 23.02
CA GLU A 64 27.88 6.49 22.97
C GLU A 64 28.67 6.00 21.75
N SER A 65 28.31 4.86 21.18
CA SER A 65 29.04 4.24 20.08
C SER A 65 28.16 3.47 19.13
N ILE A 66 28.66 3.22 17.91
CA ILE A 66 28.05 2.34 16.88
C ILE A 66 27.84 0.92 17.44
N SER A 67 28.83 0.41 18.17
CA SER A 67 28.77 -0.94 18.78
C SER A 67 27.66 -1.03 19.82
N GLN A 68 27.46 0.00 20.64
CA GLN A 68 26.39 0.05 21.62
C GLN A 68 25.02 0.08 20.96
N ALA A 69 24.85 0.90 19.91
CA ALA A 69 23.61 0.93 19.12
C ALA A 69 23.25 -0.46 18.57
N SER A 70 24.22 -1.15 17.95
CA SER A 70 24.01 -2.51 17.43
C SER A 70 23.68 -3.52 18.53
N LYS A 71 24.28 -3.39 19.74
CA LYS A 71 23.97 -4.27 20.89
C LYS A 71 22.55 -4.04 21.40
N ILE A 72 22.11 -2.78 21.51
CA ILE A 72 20.74 -2.43 21.91
C ILE A 72 19.74 -3.08 20.96
N LEU A 73 19.90 -2.87 19.65
CA LEU A 73 18.99 -3.47 18.66
C LEU A 73 18.96 -5.01 18.76
N LYS A 74 20.13 -5.65 18.88
CA LYS A 74 20.23 -7.12 19.03
C LYS A 74 19.56 -7.66 20.29
N SER A 75 19.49 -6.88 21.37
CA SER A 75 18.81 -7.30 22.61
C SER A 75 17.28 -7.20 22.52
N HIS A 76 16.74 -6.42 21.56
CA HIS A 76 15.32 -6.25 21.37
C HIS A 76 14.74 -7.07 20.20
N GLY A 77 15.59 -7.50 19.26
CA GLY A 77 15.13 -8.30 18.13
C GLY A 77 16.26 -8.79 17.23
N LYS A 78 15.94 -9.75 16.37
CA LYS A 78 16.92 -10.38 15.48
C LYS A 78 17.15 -9.58 14.20
N TYR A 79 16.09 -9.04 13.61
CA TYR A 79 16.12 -8.39 12.31
C TYR A 79 15.62 -6.95 12.38
N TRP A 80 16.36 -6.04 11.77
CA TRP A 80 16.13 -4.61 11.86
C TRP A 80 16.30 -3.92 10.51
N ILE A 81 15.35 -3.06 10.14
CA ILE A 81 15.40 -2.22 8.94
C ILE A 81 15.67 -0.79 9.37
N ASN A 82 16.65 -0.14 8.76
CA ASN A 82 16.93 1.27 9.00
C ASN A 82 15.93 2.14 8.22
N LEU A 83 15.25 3.06 8.92
CA LEU A 83 14.60 4.22 8.29
C LEU A 83 15.70 5.21 7.91
N ASP A 84 15.82 5.50 6.62
CA ASP A 84 16.85 6.37 6.07
C ASP A 84 16.50 7.85 6.34
N TYR A 85 16.78 8.31 7.56
CA TYR A 85 16.38 9.62 8.06
C TYR A 85 17.55 10.59 8.19
N LYS A 86 18.53 10.30 9.05
CA LYS A 86 19.69 11.14 9.33
C LYS A 86 20.97 10.32 9.50
N LEU A 87 22.12 11.01 9.44
CA LEU A 87 23.43 10.41 9.72
C LEU A 87 23.70 9.13 8.91
N HIS A 88 23.43 9.14 7.60
CA HIS A 88 23.46 7.98 6.70
C HIS A 88 24.72 7.12 6.85
N ARG A 89 25.92 7.74 6.95
CA ARG A 89 27.18 6.99 7.14
C ARG A 89 27.19 6.25 8.48
N ARG A 90 26.74 6.91 9.57
CA ARG A 90 26.68 6.28 10.90
C ARG A 90 25.64 5.17 10.94
N SER A 91 24.48 5.40 10.35
CA SER A 91 23.43 4.39 10.18
C SER A 91 23.91 3.17 9.39
N SER A 92 24.64 3.36 8.29
CA SER A 92 25.24 2.25 7.54
C SER A 92 26.19 1.41 8.39
N LEU A 93 27.06 2.04 9.18
CA LEU A 93 28.00 1.33 10.06
C LEU A 93 27.27 0.56 11.19
N ILE A 94 26.17 1.10 11.72
CA ILE A 94 25.32 0.36 12.68
C ILE A 94 24.67 -0.84 11.99
N GLN A 95 24.12 -0.64 10.78
CA GLN A 95 23.47 -1.70 10.01
C GLN A 95 24.42 -2.83 9.62
N GLU A 96 25.70 -2.55 9.33
CA GLU A 96 26.74 -3.55 9.11
C GLU A 96 26.99 -4.45 10.33
N GLY A 97 26.76 -3.92 11.53
CA GLY A 97 26.83 -4.65 12.79
C GLY A 97 25.63 -5.55 13.07
N LEU A 98 24.55 -5.48 12.28
CA LEU A 98 23.33 -6.24 12.44
C LEU A 98 23.23 -7.40 11.44
N ILE A 99 22.31 -8.34 11.69
CA ILE A 99 22.00 -9.37 10.72
C ILE A 99 21.31 -8.72 9.50
N LYS A 100 21.85 -8.98 8.31
CA LYS A 100 21.30 -8.42 7.08
C LYS A 100 19.89 -8.97 6.81
N VAL A 101 18.91 -8.08 6.79
CA VAL A 101 17.55 -8.44 6.35
C VAL A 101 17.55 -8.55 4.83
N LYS A 102 17.19 -9.73 4.34
CA LYS A 102 17.01 -9.97 2.91
C LYS A 102 15.58 -9.56 2.55
N ILE A 103 15.40 -8.31 2.12
CA ILE A 103 14.11 -7.85 1.60
C ILE A 103 13.93 -8.46 0.20
N PRO A 104 12.91 -9.31 -0.03
CA PRO A 104 12.72 -9.93 -1.32
C PRO A 104 12.34 -8.87 -2.37
N GLN A 105 12.90 -9.02 -3.57
CA GLN A 105 12.40 -8.28 -4.72
C GLN A 105 10.99 -8.78 -5.07
N VAL A 106 10.08 -7.87 -5.37
CA VAL A 106 8.72 -8.24 -5.78
C VAL A 106 8.78 -9.05 -7.08
N LYS A 107 8.14 -10.22 -7.06
CA LYS A 107 8.00 -11.08 -8.22
C LYS A 107 6.52 -11.37 -8.46
N ARG A 108 6.00 -10.94 -9.61
CA ARG A 108 4.59 -11.12 -9.97
C ARG A 108 4.15 -12.58 -9.86
N GLY A 109 3.00 -12.82 -9.23
CA GLY A 109 2.46 -14.16 -9.01
C GLY A 109 3.20 -14.98 -7.96
N HIS A 110 4.04 -14.35 -7.13
CA HIS A 110 4.71 -15.03 -6.03
C HIS A 110 4.50 -14.25 -4.74
N LYS A 111 4.12 -14.96 -3.68
CA LYS A 111 4.08 -14.39 -2.34
C LYS A 111 5.52 -14.10 -1.88
N SER A 112 5.75 -12.91 -1.35
CA SER A 112 7.03 -12.57 -0.74
C SER A 112 7.17 -13.25 0.61
N ASP A 113 8.28 -13.94 0.85
CA ASP A 113 8.63 -14.47 2.18
C ASP A 113 9.12 -13.31 3.05
N LEU A 114 8.17 -12.63 3.70
CA LEU A 114 8.45 -11.51 4.58
C LEU A 114 8.99 -12.02 5.92
N ILE A 115 10.06 -11.39 6.38
CA ILE A 115 10.68 -11.69 7.67
C ILE A 115 10.16 -10.68 8.69
N GLU A 116 9.67 -11.15 9.83
CA GLU A 116 9.35 -10.28 10.96
C GLU A 116 10.61 -9.51 11.39
N CYS A 117 10.51 -8.20 11.42
CA CYS A 117 11.61 -7.32 11.76
C CYS A 117 11.09 -6.02 12.37
N GLY A 118 11.96 -5.35 13.11
CA GLY A 118 11.70 -4.00 13.60
C GLY A 118 12.27 -2.93 12.66
N ALA A 119 11.97 -1.69 12.98
CA ALA A 119 12.55 -0.51 12.35
C ALA A 119 13.35 0.30 13.37
N TRP A 120 14.38 0.99 12.88
CA TRP A 120 15.19 1.86 13.70
C TRP A 120 15.73 3.06 12.89
N PHE A 121 16.07 4.15 13.60
CA PHE A 121 16.68 5.33 13.02
C PHE A 121 17.47 6.10 14.08
N LEU A 122 18.32 7.03 13.64
CA LEU A 122 19.04 7.94 14.51
C LEU A 122 18.32 9.29 14.58
N GLU A 123 18.00 9.75 15.78
CA GLU A 123 17.53 11.12 16.01
C GLU A 123 18.71 12.12 15.90
N ASP A 124 19.83 11.75 16.52
CA ASP A 124 21.11 12.43 16.46
C ASP A 124 22.28 11.44 16.66
N ALA A 125 23.49 11.94 16.84
CA ALA A 125 24.67 11.09 17.00
C ALA A 125 24.62 10.20 18.25
N ASN A 126 23.86 10.60 19.27
CA ASN A 126 23.84 10.00 20.60
C ASN A 126 22.48 9.41 20.99
N GLN A 127 21.52 9.38 20.06
CA GLN A 127 20.18 8.83 20.30
C GLN A 127 19.74 7.91 19.16
N ILE A 128 19.32 6.71 19.54
CA ILE A 128 18.71 5.74 18.64
C ILE A 128 17.23 5.52 19.00
N SER A 129 16.38 5.58 18.01
CA SER A 129 14.94 5.27 18.12
C SER A 129 14.64 4.00 17.36
N PHE A 130 13.79 3.14 17.93
CA PHE A 130 13.46 1.83 17.35
C PHE A 130 12.11 1.32 17.82
N THR A 131 11.55 0.38 17.06
CA THR A 131 10.34 -0.36 17.41
C THR A 131 10.29 -1.68 16.61
N ASP A 132 9.67 -2.71 17.17
CA ASP A 132 9.28 -3.95 16.48
C ASP A 132 7.84 -3.91 15.95
N ASP A 133 7.08 -2.87 16.29
CA ASP A 133 5.69 -2.66 15.90
C ASP A 133 5.61 -1.78 14.64
N ILE A 134 5.66 -2.42 13.47
CA ILE A 134 5.68 -1.77 12.16
C ILE A 134 4.54 -2.26 11.26
N SER A 135 4.07 -1.41 10.34
CA SER A 135 2.96 -1.74 9.45
C SER A 135 3.32 -2.81 8.40
N ILE A 136 4.55 -2.77 7.90
CA ILE A 136 5.00 -3.69 6.83
C ILE A 136 6.54 -3.79 6.82
N PRO A 137 7.12 -4.99 6.63
CA PRO A 137 8.55 -5.23 6.71
C PRO A 137 9.29 -4.96 5.38
N PHE A 138 9.01 -3.82 4.76
CA PHE A 138 9.77 -3.31 3.62
C PHE A 138 10.51 -2.02 4.01
N LYS A 139 11.65 -1.79 3.39
CA LYS A 139 12.41 -0.56 3.63
C LYS A 139 11.54 0.67 3.28
N ASN A 140 11.40 1.60 4.22
CA ASN A 140 10.51 2.77 4.11
C ASN A 140 9.04 2.41 3.79
N GLY A 141 8.61 1.17 4.08
CA GLY A 141 7.27 0.69 3.77
C GLY A 141 6.99 0.44 2.28
N ILE A 142 8.03 0.41 1.44
CA ILE A 142 7.90 0.34 -0.02
C ILE A 142 8.41 -1.00 -0.55
N PRO A 143 7.54 -1.87 -1.08
CA PRO A 143 7.96 -3.04 -1.84
C PRO A 143 8.77 -2.64 -3.08
N ALA A 144 9.91 -3.30 -3.30
CA ALA A 144 10.76 -3.02 -4.46
C ALA A 144 10.17 -3.68 -5.73
N VAL A 145 9.25 -3.00 -6.40
CA VAL A 145 8.66 -3.44 -7.68
C VAL A 145 9.64 -3.13 -8.82
N PRO A 146 10.12 -4.13 -9.56
CA PRO A 146 11.03 -3.89 -10.68
C PRO A 146 10.32 -3.19 -11.85
N GLU A 147 11.07 -2.40 -12.61
CA GLU A 147 10.58 -1.85 -13.87
C GLU A 147 10.35 -2.97 -14.89
N ASP A 148 9.25 -2.88 -15.64
CA ASP A 148 8.91 -3.81 -16.71
C ASP A 148 8.50 -3.05 -17.99
N LYS A 149 9.39 -3.02 -18.96
CA LYS A 149 9.18 -2.34 -20.24
C LYS A 149 8.19 -3.05 -21.16
N SER A 150 7.85 -4.30 -20.87
CA SER A 150 6.84 -5.05 -21.64
C SER A 150 5.42 -4.67 -21.28
N ALA A 151 5.20 -4.03 -20.12
CA ALA A 151 3.89 -3.54 -19.72
C ALA A 151 3.41 -2.36 -20.58
N PRO A 152 2.09 -2.25 -20.86
CA PRO A 152 1.53 -1.13 -21.64
C PRO A 152 1.68 0.24 -20.97
N SER A 153 1.70 0.27 -19.65
CA SER A 153 1.85 1.51 -18.86
C SER A 153 2.45 1.22 -17.49
N ARG A 154 2.96 2.25 -16.82
CA ARG A 154 3.53 2.14 -15.45
C ARG A 154 2.46 1.84 -14.38
N ALA A 155 1.16 1.89 -14.70
CA ALA A 155 0.09 1.57 -13.77
C ALA A 155 0.19 0.12 -13.23
N PHE A 156 0.88 -0.80 -13.92
CA PHE A 156 1.14 -2.16 -13.45
C PHE A 156 1.81 -2.18 -12.06
N GLN A 157 2.65 -1.19 -11.76
CA GLN A 157 3.37 -1.11 -10.49
C GLN A 157 2.44 -1.04 -9.28
N LYS A 158 1.26 -0.39 -9.43
CA LYS A 158 0.26 -0.33 -8.36
C LYS A 158 -0.20 -1.73 -7.95
N LEU A 159 -0.58 -2.58 -8.92
CA LEU A 159 -1.03 -3.94 -8.61
C LEU A 159 0.10 -4.81 -8.06
N ASP A 160 1.29 -4.78 -8.65
CA ASP A 160 2.43 -5.56 -8.14
C ASP A 160 2.78 -5.12 -6.71
N GLU A 161 2.69 -3.83 -6.38
CA GLU A 161 2.89 -3.31 -5.02
C GLU A 161 1.77 -3.76 -4.06
N VAL A 162 0.50 -3.66 -4.47
CA VAL A 162 -0.64 -4.16 -3.67
C VAL A 162 -0.43 -5.64 -3.35
N PHE A 163 -0.19 -6.47 -4.35
CA PHE A 163 -0.04 -7.92 -4.18
C PHE A 163 1.14 -8.26 -3.27
N ALA A 164 2.25 -7.51 -3.36
CA ALA A 164 3.38 -7.69 -2.45
C ALA A 164 3.04 -7.34 -1.00
N ARG A 165 2.22 -6.29 -0.78
CA ARG A 165 1.78 -5.85 0.56
C ARG A 165 0.82 -6.84 1.21
N ILE A 166 -0.19 -7.29 0.46
CA ILE A 166 -1.25 -8.16 1.00
C ILE A 166 -0.91 -9.66 0.94
N GLY A 167 0.12 -10.04 0.17
CA GLY A 167 0.53 -11.44 -0.01
C GLY A 167 -0.53 -12.32 -0.70
N ARG A 168 -1.49 -11.69 -1.41
CA ARG A 168 -2.59 -12.36 -2.11
C ARG A 168 -2.80 -11.73 -3.49
N PHE A 169 -3.07 -12.55 -4.50
CA PHE A 169 -3.28 -12.18 -5.90
C PHE A 169 -4.16 -13.22 -6.58
N PRO A 170 -4.77 -12.92 -7.76
CA PRO A 170 -5.58 -13.88 -8.51
C PRO A 170 -4.81 -15.14 -8.91
N SER A 171 -5.50 -16.27 -8.93
CA SER A 171 -4.98 -17.57 -9.39
C SER A 171 -5.45 -17.93 -10.80
N LYS A 172 -4.83 -18.96 -11.38
CA LYS A 172 -5.18 -19.48 -12.72
C LYS A 172 -6.57 -20.12 -12.82
N ASP A 173 -7.31 -20.22 -11.73
CA ASP A 173 -8.68 -20.73 -11.69
C ASP A 173 -9.71 -19.60 -11.53
N GLU A 174 -9.27 -18.36 -11.28
CA GLU A 174 -10.12 -17.24 -10.93
C GLU A 174 -10.45 -16.34 -12.13
N LYS A 175 -11.70 -15.87 -12.19
CA LYS A 175 -12.20 -14.88 -13.14
C LYS A 175 -12.14 -13.49 -12.52
N VAL A 176 -11.55 -12.54 -13.24
CA VAL A 176 -11.35 -11.17 -12.77
C VAL A 176 -11.91 -10.14 -13.74
N MET A 177 -12.19 -8.94 -13.24
CA MET A 177 -12.59 -7.79 -14.06
C MET A 177 -11.69 -6.58 -13.75
N ASP A 178 -11.35 -5.81 -14.81
CA ASP A 178 -10.61 -4.54 -14.75
C ASP A 178 -11.46 -3.42 -15.36
N LEU A 179 -11.95 -2.51 -14.54
CA LEU A 179 -12.76 -1.36 -14.92
C LEU A 179 -11.95 -0.08 -15.03
N GLY A 180 -12.12 0.64 -16.16
CA GLY A 180 -11.27 1.80 -16.49
C GLY A 180 -9.89 1.33 -16.93
N SER A 181 -9.88 0.32 -17.79
CA SER A 181 -8.69 -0.48 -18.07
C SER A 181 -7.67 0.15 -19.01
N HIS A 182 -8.04 1.16 -19.82
CA HIS A 182 -7.12 1.79 -20.77
C HIS A 182 -5.90 2.45 -20.08
N PRO A 183 -4.67 2.30 -20.59
CA PRO A 183 -4.25 1.54 -21.79
C PRO A 183 -3.99 0.05 -21.56
N GLY A 184 -4.28 -0.51 -20.37
CA GLY A 184 -4.20 -1.95 -20.11
C GLY A 184 -3.10 -2.37 -19.13
N GLY A 185 -2.56 -1.45 -18.34
CA GLY A 185 -1.51 -1.79 -17.37
C GLY A 185 -1.96 -2.82 -16.34
N TRP A 186 -3.15 -2.69 -15.78
CA TRP A 186 -3.72 -3.65 -14.84
C TRP A 186 -4.20 -4.91 -15.56
N THR A 187 -4.94 -4.77 -16.67
CA THR A 187 -5.35 -5.92 -17.50
C THR A 187 -4.16 -6.82 -17.85
N TRP A 188 -3.01 -6.21 -18.22
CA TRP A 188 -1.80 -6.95 -18.55
C TRP A 188 -1.25 -7.74 -17.36
N VAL A 189 -1.18 -7.16 -16.15
CA VAL A 189 -0.81 -7.91 -14.93
C VAL A 189 -1.75 -9.08 -14.70
N LEU A 190 -3.06 -8.80 -14.75
CA LEU A 190 -4.11 -9.77 -14.46
C LEU A 190 -4.13 -10.91 -15.47
N SER A 191 -3.83 -10.66 -16.75
CA SER A 191 -3.75 -11.70 -17.78
C SER A 191 -2.65 -12.73 -17.50
N HIS A 192 -1.58 -12.33 -16.81
CA HIS A 192 -0.52 -13.24 -16.40
C HIS A 192 -0.88 -14.08 -15.17
N LEU A 193 -1.86 -13.65 -14.37
CA LEU A 193 -2.21 -14.28 -13.11
C LEU A 193 -3.52 -15.09 -13.19
N ALA A 194 -4.57 -14.48 -13.71
CA ALA A 194 -5.94 -15.03 -13.70
C ALA A 194 -6.21 -16.05 -14.80
N LYS A 195 -7.32 -16.77 -14.64
CA LYS A 195 -7.91 -17.65 -15.67
C LYS A 195 -8.43 -16.83 -16.84
N SER A 196 -9.23 -15.82 -16.54
CA SER A 196 -9.82 -14.92 -17.53
C SER A 196 -9.97 -13.50 -16.97
N VAL A 197 -9.81 -12.51 -17.84
CA VAL A 197 -9.91 -11.09 -17.52
C VAL A 197 -10.99 -10.46 -18.38
N VAL A 198 -12.02 -9.91 -17.76
CA VAL A 198 -12.99 -9.01 -18.43
C VAL A 198 -12.46 -7.58 -18.26
N SER A 199 -12.05 -6.97 -19.34
CA SER A 199 -11.47 -5.63 -19.36
C SER A 199 -12.47 -4.65 -19.96
N VAL A 200 -12.78 -3.57 -19.25
CA VAL A 200 -13.86 -2.63 -19.64
C VAL A 200 -13.35 -1.20 -19.69
N ASP A 201 -13.49 -0.57 -20.85
CA ASP A 201 -13.19 0.85 -21.02
C ASP A 201 -13.93 1.39 -22.27
N THR A 202 -14.05 2.70 -22.38
CA THR A 202 -14.54 3.37 -23.59
C THR A 202 -13.49 3.46 -24.69
N VAL A 203 -12.21 3.34 -24.32
CA VAL A 203 -11.04 3.39 -25.21
C VAL A 203 -10.39 2.00 -25.28
N ALA A 204 -10.00 1.57 -26.47
CA ALA A 204 -9.37 0.27 -26.69
C ALA A 204 -8.06 0.12 -25.91
N LEU A 205 -7.73 -1.12 -25.53
CA LEU A 205 -6.45 -1.47 -24.90
C LEU A 205 -5.28 -1.29 -25.88
N ASP A 206 -4.09 -1.09 -25.31
CA ASP A 206 -2.82 -1.31 -26.03
C ASP A 206 -2.72 -2.78 -26.47
N GLU A 207 -2.07 -3.03 -27.61
CA GLU A 207 -1.91 -4.37 -28.17
C GLU A 207 -1.32 -5.37 -27.20
N LYS A 208 -0.35 -4.94 -26.38
CA LYS A 208 0.30 -5.82 -25.38
C LYS A 208 -0.69 -6.43 -24.38
N ALA A 209 -1.74 -5.70 -24.00
CA ALA A 209 -2.79 -6.19 -23.13
C ALA A 209 -3.92 -6.84 -23.91
N GLY A 210 -4.36 -6.22 -25.03
CA GLY A 210 -5.51 -6.66 -25.80
C GLY A 210 -5.30 -7.98 -26.55
N MET A 211 -4.06 -8.34 -26.90
CA MET A 211 -3.75 -9.60 -27.57
C MET A 211 -3.62 -10.82 -26.63
N GLN A 212 -3.76 -10.66 -25.33
CA GLN A 212 -3.70 -11.77 -24.40
C GLN A 212 -4.91 -12.70 -24.59
N LYS A 213 -4.68 -13.99 -24.76
CA LYS A 213 -5.71 -14.99 -25.12
C LYS A 213 -6.86 -15.13 -24.10
N ASN A 214 -6.58 -14.76 -22.86
CA ASN A 214 -7.53 -14.84 -21.75
C ASN A 214 -8.16 -13.47 -21.39
N VAL A 215 -8.00 -12.46 -22.25
CA VAL A 215 -8.60 -11.12 -22.08
C VAL A 215 -9.77 -10.96 -23.01
N GLU A 216 -10.92 -10.65 -22.45
CA GLU A 216 -12.13 -10.22 -23.16
C GLU A 216 -12.30 -8.72 -22.95
N PHE A 217 -12.21 -7.93 -24.03
CA PHE A 217 -12.39 -6.48 -23.96
C PHE A 217 -13.82 -6.08 -24.33
N ILE A 218 -14.46 -5.35 -23.43
CA ILE A 218 -15.80 -4.79 -23.61
C ILE A 218 -15.68 -3.26 -23.73
N LYS A 219 -15.99 -2.73 -24.93
CA LYS A 219 -16.02 -1.28 -25.15
C LYS A 219 -17.31 -0.69 -24.59
N LYS A 220 -17.31 -0.29 -23.32
CA LYS A 220 -18.47 0.24 -22.61
C LYS A 220 -18.04 1.22 -21.51
N ASP A 221 -18.91 2.17 -21.18
CA ASP A 221 -18.76 2.97 -19.97
C ASP A 221 -18.95 2.06 -18.75
N ALA A 222 -17.97 2.01 -17.86
CA ALA A 222 -17.99 1.17 -16.68
C ALA A 222 -19.23 1.38 -15.79
N PHE A 223 -19.72 2.61 -15.71
CA PHE A 223 -20.93 2.97 -14.93
C PHE A 223 -22.27 2.57 -15.60
N LYS A 224 -22.22 2.06 -16.81
CA LYS A 224 -23.38 1.53 -17.55
C LYS A 224 -23.33 0.02 -17.68
N LEU A 225 -22.34 -0.62 -17.09
CA LEU A 225 -22.18 -2.07 -17.10
C LEU A 225 -23.07 -2.68 -16.02
N SER A 226 -24.00 -3.54 -16.40
CA SER A 226 -24.80 -4.27 -15.40
C SER A 226 -24.01 -5.42 -14.80
N PRO A 227 -23.94 -5.54 -13.46
CA PRO A 227 -23.28 -6.68 -12.83
C PRO A 227 -23.86 -8.04 -13.26
N THR A 228 -25.16 -8.10 -13.55
CA THR A 228 -25.85 -9.33 -13.98
C THR A 228 -25.46 -9.78 -15.38
N GLU A 229 -25.04 -8.86 -16.27
CA GLU A 229 -24.53 -9.20 -17.61
C GLU A 229 -23.19 -9.94 -17.53
N ILE A 230 -22.37 -9.63 -16.53
CA ILE A 230 -21.02 -10.21 -16.34
C ILE A 230 -21.07 -11.49 -15.50
N GLY A 231 -21.98 -11.53 -14.52
CA GLY A 231 -22.10 -12.63 -13.59
C GLY A 231 -21.01 -12.67 -12.51
N LYS A 232 -20.77 -13.87 -11.95
CA LYS A 232 -19.83 -14.04 -10.82
C LYS A 232 -18.37 -13.78 -11.20
N LEU A 233 -17.67 -13.07 -10.32
CA LEU A 233 -16.26 -12.76 -10.40
C LEU A 233 -15.56 -13.14 -9.07
N ASP A 234 -14.31 -13.56 -9.14
CA ASP A 234 -13.49 -13.75 -7.94
C ASP A 234 -12.84 -12.42 -7.51
N TRP A 235 -12.50 -11.54 -8.48
CA TRP A 235 -11.90 -10.25 -8.22
C TRP A 235 -12.47 -9.15 -9.12
N PHE A 236 -12.65 -7.99 -8.51
CA PHE A 236 -13.02 -6.73 -9.14
C PHE A 236 -11.89 -5.72 -8.93
N PHE A 237 -11.35 -5.22 -10.03
CA PHE A 237 -10.30 -4.20 -10.04
C PHE A 237 -10.82 -2.92 -10.69
N SER A 238 -10.40 -1.75 -10.16
CA SER A 238 -10.74 -0.47 -10.78
C SER A 238 -9.69 0.59 -10.53
N ASP A 239 -9.10 1.13 -11.61
CA ASP A 239 -8.28 2.35 -11.60
C ASP A 239 -8.98 3.50 -12.33
N ILE A 240 -10.32 3.50 -12.33
CA ILE A 240 -11.16 4.47 -13.05
C ILE A 240 -10.98 5.88 -12.49
N ILE A 241 -11.06 6.89 -13.37
CA ILE A 241 -11.04 8.29 -12.97
C ILE A 241 -12.48 8.75 -12.73
N CYS A 242 -12.86 8.87 -11.46
CA CYS A 242 -14.17 9.38 -11.07
C CYS A 242 -14.10 10.02 -9.67
N GLU A 243 -15.18 10.70 -9.26
CA GLU A 243 -15.33 11.18 -7.89
C GLU A 243 -15.43 10.02 -6.90
N PRO A 244 -14.86 10.11 -5.68
CA PRO A 244 -14.85 9.05 -4.68
C PRO A 244 -16.23 8.48 -4.36
N GLU A 245 -17.25 9.31 -4.21
CA GLU A 245 -18.62 8.89 -3.93
C GLU A 245 -19.22 8.04 -5.07
N ARG A 246 -18.88 8.37 -6.31
CA ARG A 246 -19.32 7.60 -7.49
C ARG A 246 -18.69 6.20 -7.52
N LEU A 247 -17.41 6.10 -7.15
CA LEU A 247 -16.75 4.80 -7.00
C LEU A 247 -17.38 4.00 -5.85
N TYR A 248 -17.69 4.65 -4.72
CA TYR A 248 -18.35 4.00 -3.59
C TYR A 248 -19.69 3.40 -3.99
N SER A 249 -20.51 4.14 -4.72
CA SER A 249 -21.80 3.68 -5.24
C SER A 249 -21.64 2.48 -6.17
N LEU A 250 -20.68 2.55 -7.12
CA LEU A 250 -20.37 1.46 -8.03
C LEU A 250 -19.95 0.18 -7.29
N VAL A 251 -19.02 0.31 -6.32
CA VAL A 251 -18.56 -0.84 -5.53
C VAL A 251 -19.70 -1.49 -4.74
N ASN A 252 -20.58 -0.68 -4.13
CA ASN A 252 -21.72 -1.24 -3.38
C ASN A 252 -22.72 -1.97 -4.29
N GLU A 253 -23.01 -1.47 -5.49
CA GLU A 253 -23.86 -2.16 -6.46
C GLU A 253 -23.36 -3.59 -6.73
N TRP A 254 -22.06 -3.76 -6.96
CA TRP A 254 -21.46 -5.09 -7.19
C TRP A 254 -21.42 -5.97 -5.93
N ARG A 255 -21.18 -5.37 -4.76
CA ARG A 255 -21.15 -6.08 -3.48
C ARG A 255 -22.54 -6.58 -3.04
N ASP A 256 -23.55 -5.71 -3.14
CA ASP A 256 -24.90 -6.02 -2.65
C ASP A 256 -25.55 -7.17 -3.42
N LEU A 257 -25.11 -7.39 -4.66
CA LEU A 257 -25.54 -8.55 -5.45
C LEU A 257 -24.79 -9.85 -5.11
N GLY A 258 -23.73 -9.77 -4.28
CA GLY A 258 -22.93 -10.95 -3.91
C GLY A 258 -22.20 -11.62 -5.08
N LEU A 259 -21.91 -10.87 -6.14
CA LEU A 259 -21.31 -11.39 -7.37
C LEU A 259 -19.78 -11.33 -7.36
N VAL A 260 -19.18 -10.64 -6.39
CA VAL A 260 -17.72 -10.42 -6.31
C VAL A 260 -17.21 -10.77 -4.91
N LYS A 261 -16.08 -11.48 -4.84
CA LYS A 261 -15.44 -11.86 -3.57
C LYS A 261 -14.41 -10.84 -3.09
N ASN A 262 -13.58 -10.33 -4.00
CA ASN A 262 -12.43 -9.50 -3.68
C ASN A 262 -12.43 -8.23 -4.52
N PHE A 263 -12.10 -7.11 -3.89
CA PHE A 263 -12.03 -5.80 -4.56
C PHE A 263 -10.67 -5.15 -4.33
N ILE A 264 -10.14 -4.53 -5.38
CA ILE A 264 -9.00 -3.60 -5.32
C ILE A 264 -9.34 -2.40 -6.19
N CYS A 265 -9.49 -1.23 -5.58
CA CYS A 265 -9.87 -0.01 -6.28
C CYS A 265 -9.00 1.16 -5.88
N THR A 266 -8.74 2.08 -6.81
CA THR A 266 -8.05 3.34 -6.56
C THR A 266 -9.08 4.45 -6.34
N ILE A 267 -9.04 5.08 -5.16
CA ILE A 267 -9.88 6.24 -4.80
C ILE A 267 -9.09 7.50 -5.15
N LYS A 268 -9.52 8.24 -6.17
CA LYS A 268 -8.81 9.41 -6.71
C LYS A 268 -9.40 10.71 -6.23
N PHE A 269 -8.54 11.67 -5.89
CA PHE A 269 -8.98 12.99 -5.42
C PHE A 269 -8.62 14.09 -6.42
N LYS A 270 -9.56 15.02 -6.60
CA LYS A 270 -9.35 16.26 -7.32
C LYS A 270 -9.34 17.42 -6.32
N GLY A 271 -8.16 17.85 -5.90
CA GLY A 271 -8.02 18.88 -4.87
C GLY A 271 -8.02 18.29 -3.47
N THR A 272 -8.97 18.63 -2.63
CA THR A 272 -9.02 18.16 -1.23
C THR A 272 -9.44 16.70 -1.11
N VAL A 273 -8.95 16.03 -0.06
CA VAL A 273 -9.32 14.65 0.27
C VAL A 273 -10.72 14.62 0.90
N ASP A 274 -11.56 13.74 0.42
CA ASP A 274 -12.88 13.47 1.04
C ASP A 274 -12.73 12.36 2.10
N PHE A 275 -12.44 12.77 3.33
CA PHE A 275 -12.27 11.84 4.44
C PHE A 275 -13.56 11.13 4.85
N ASP A 276 -14.74 11.74 4.62
CA ASP A 276 -16.01 11.11 4.97
C ASP A 276 -16.33 9.93 4.06
N VAL A 277 -16.02 10.05 2.77
CA VAL A 277 -16.11 8.91 1.84
C VAL A 277 -15.11 7.81 2.18
N LEU A 278 -13.87 8.18 2.56
CA LEU A 278 -12.88 7.19 3.01
C LEU A 278 -13.38 6.40 4.23
N LYS A 279 -14.05 7.05 5.18
CA LYS A 279 -14.70 6.34 6.30
C LYS A 279 -15.77 5.36 5.84
N LYS A 280 -16.58 5.73 4.82
CA LYS A 280 -17.57 4.82 4.25
C LYS A 280 -16.90 3.57 3.66
N PHE A 281 -15.83 3.73 2.89
CA PHE A 281 -15.05 2.61 2.37
C PHE A 281 -14.44 1.75 3.48
N GLN A 282 -13.86 2.38 4.50
CA GLN A 282 -13.26 1.68 5.64
C GLN A 282 -14.29 0.93 6.50
N ALA A 283 -15.53 1.40 6.57
CA ALA A 283 -16.61 0.74 7.30
C ALA A 283 -17.09 -0.57 6.63
N ILE A 284 -16.74 -0.80 5.37
CA ILE A 284 -17.01 -2.07 4.70
C ILE A 284 -16.18 -3.17 5.39
N PRO A 285 -16.79 -4.27 5.85
CA PRO A 285 -16.06 -5.36 6.51
C PRO A 285 -14.91 -5.88 5.66
N ASN A 286 -13.79 -6.20 6.32
CA ASN A 286 -12.55 -6.69 5.68
C ASN A 286 -11.89 -5.68 4.72
N SER A 287 -12.15 -4.39 4.91
CA SER A 287 -11.55 -3.31 4.12
C SER A 287 -10.28 -2.77 4.74
N GLU A 288 -9.34 -2.44 3.88
CA GLU A 288 -8.16 -1.65 4.21
C GLU A 288 -7.97 -0.53 3.19
N ILE A 289 -7.40 0.59 3.64
CA ILE A 289 -7.05 1.72 2.78
C ILE A 289 -5.60 2.09 3.07
N PHE A 290 -4.81 2.31 2.03
CA PHE A 290 -3.42 2.72 2.15
C PHE A 290 -2.92 3.46 0.91
N HIS A 291 -1.88 4.25 1.09
CA HIS A 291 -1.16 4.90 0.01
C HIS A 291 -0.01 4.02 -0.49
N LEU A 292 0.05 3.80 -1.81
CA LEU A 292 1.14 3.10 -2.49
C LEU A 292 2.22 4.09 -2.93
N ASN A 293 3.45 3.60 -3.07
CA ASN A 293 4.51 4.40 -3.69
C ASN A 293 4.19 4.75 -5.16
N ALA A 294 3.49 3.86 -5.86
CA ALA A 294 3.06 4.07 -7.23
C ALA A 294 1.81 4.96 -7.36
N ASN A 295 1.14 5.31 -6.28
CA ASN A 295 -0.02 6.20 -6.29
C ASN A 295 0.41 7.67 -6.51
N LYS A 296 -0.50 8.41 -7.14
CA LYS A 296 -0.48 9.87 -7.17
C LYS A 296 -1.33 10.40 -6.00
N HIS A 297 -2.12 11.46 -6.21
CA HIS A 297 -3.08 11.97 -5.21
C HIS A 297 -4.32 11.07 -5.18
N GLU A 298 -4.14 9.88 -4.67
CA GLU A 298 -5.12 8.79 -4.64
C GLU A 298 -4.74 7.77 -3.57
N LEU A 299 -5.70 7.05 -3.04
CA LEU A 299 -5.50 5.95 -2.10
C LEU A 299 -5.99 4.63 -2.72
N THR A 300 -5.39 3.54 -2.32
CA THR A 300 -5.84 2.21 -2.72
C THR A 300 -6.70 1.61 -1.62
N TRP A 301 -7.92 1.23 -1.98
CA TRP A 301 -8.84 0.49 -1.14
C TRP A 301 -8.88 -0.97 -1.57
N ILE A 302 -8.84 -1.84 -0.59
CA ILE A 302 -9.03 -3.27 -0.77
C ILE A 302 -10.15 -3.79 0.13
N CYS A 303 -10.87 -4.80 -0.33
CA CYS A 303 -11.81 -5.57 0.46
C CYS A 303 -11.67 -7.03 0.06
N LEU A 304 -11.16 -7.86 0.97
CA LEU A 304 -10.80 -9.24 0.67
C LEU A 304 -11.68 -10.21 1.45
N ASP A 305 -12.19 -11.23 0.76
CA ASP A 305 -12.87 -12.35 1.40
C ASP A 305 -11.89 -13.08 2.34
N LYS A 306 -12.37 -13.50 3.51
CA LYS A 306 -11.58 -14.17 4.56
C LYS A 306 -11.38 -15.67 4.33
N ASN A 307 -11.85 -16.21 3.19
CA ASN A 307 -11.70 -17.64 2.91
C ASN A 307 -10.32 -18.01 2.41
#